data_1a14b18aa8a8de923becddc5c4f585d3
#
_entry.id   1a14b18aa8a8de923becddc5c4f585d3
#
_cell.length_a   1.000
_cell.length_b   1.000
_cell.length_c   1.000
_cell.angle_alpha   90.00
_cell.angle_beta   90.00
_cell.angle_gamma   90.00
#
_symmetry.space_group_name_H-M   'P 1'
#
loop_
_entity.id
_entity.type
_entity.pdbx_description
1 polymer ?
#
loop_
_entity_poly.entity_id
_entity_poly.type
_entity_poly.pdbx_seq_one_letter_code
_entity_poly.pdbx_strand_id
1 'polypeptide(L)'
;MSAVVEVKNLTKEYKQKKAVDDLSFEIRQGEILGLLGPNGSGKSTTINCILSLLKYSAGSIKIFGEEMTPDAYKIKRDIGVIFQEVAVFEELTVYENIDYFCGLYVKDKQERKKDIEDAIALVGLDEFRKYYPKQLSGGLLRRLNIACGIAHKPKLIFLDEPTVAVDPQSRNNILDGIRKLRDDGATICYTTHYMEEVEILCDRIIILDRGKIIAQGTSDELKALAKIEEKVTIETKHFKPEFLEKLQAAPNVDKAEYAGHQLVITYKSGK
;
A
#
# COMPACT_ATOMS: atom_id res chain seq x y z
N MET A 1 -6.52 0.86 -19.95
CA MET A 1 -7.02 1.66 -18.80
C MET A 1 -6.31 3.01 -18.85
N SER A 2 -7.02 4.10 -18.58
CA SER A 2 -6.43 5.44 -18.56
C SER A 2 -5.58 5.64 -17.30
N ALA A 3 -4.47 6.38 -17.42
CA ALA A 3 -3.66 6.78 -16.27
C ALA A 3 -4.40 7.86 -15.47
N VAL A 4 -4.55 7.64 -14.16
CA VAL A 4 -5.10 8.62 -13.20
C VAL A 4 -3.98 9.49 -12.65
N VAL A 5 -2.80 8.91 -12.39
CA VAL A 5 -1.60 9.62 -12.00
C VAL A 5 -0.49 9.30 -12.99
N GLU A 6 0.17 10.33 -13.48
CA GLU A 6 1.38 10.22 -14.31
C GLU A 6 2.53 10.94 -13.60
N VAL A 7 3.60 10.21 -13.33
CA VAL A 7 4.86 10.72 -12.77
C VAL A 7 5.96 10.52 -13.79
N LYS A 8 6.65 11.61 -14.17
CA LYS A 8 7.72 11.57 -15.18
C LYS A 8 8.98 12.23 -14.64
N ASN A 9 10.07 11.46 -14.62
CA ASN A 9 11.42 11.88 -14.24
C ASN A 9 11.46 12.64 -12.88
N LEU A 10 10.63 12.21 -11.92
CA LEU A 10 10.50 12.86 -10.63
C LEU A 10 11.80 12.74 -9.84
N THR A 11 12.37 13.89 -9.47
CA THR A 11 13.56 13.97 -8.63
C THR A 11 13.33 14.90 -7.46
N LYS A 12 13.65 14.44 -6.25
CA LYS A 12 13.62 15.22 -5.02
C LYS A 12 14.94 15.12 -4.29
N GLU A 13 15.57 16.26 -4.08
CA GLU A 13 16.85 16.37 -3.37
C GLU A 13 16.68 17.11 -2.05
N TYR A 14 17.37 16.65 -1.01
CA TYR A 14 17.56 17.31 0.26
C TYR A 14 19.06 17.55 0.44
N LYS A 15 19.50 18.81 0.36
CA LYS A 15 20.93 19.19 0.37
C LYS A 15 21.70 18.44 -0.70
N GLN A 16 22.47 17.40 -0.31
CA GLN A 16 23.29 16.62 -1.23
C GLN A 16 22.78 15.18 -1.44
N LYS A 17 21.63 14.82 -0.83
CA LYS A 17 21.06 13.46 -0.92
C LYS A 17 19.79 13.48 -1.75
N LYS A 18 19.74 12.67 -2.81
CA LYS A 18 18.50 12.40 -3.53
C LYS A 18 17.64 11.43 -2.72
N ALA A 19 16.46 11.87 -2.33
CA ALA A 19 15.45 11.03 -1.68
C ALA A 19 14.55 10.33 -2.72
N VAL A 20 14.41 10.95 -3.90
CA VAL A 20 13.74 10.42 -5.08
C VAL A 20 14.64 10.76 -6.27
N ASP A 21 14.99 9.78 -7.10
CA ASP A 21 15.96 9.91 -8.18
C ASP A 21 15.38 9.35 -9.49
N ASP A 22 14.87 10.24 -10.33
CA ASP A 22 14.39 9.96 -11.70
C ASP A 22 13.25 8.92 -11.77
N LEU A 23 12.25 9.03 -10.87
CA LEU A 23 11.10 8.12 -10.87
C LEU A 23 10.14 8.44 -12.01
N SER A 24 9.78 7.42 -12.79
CA SER A 24 8.74 7.49 -13.81
C SER A 24 7.80 6.30 -13.70
N PHE A 25 6.51 6.56 -13.46
CA PHE A 25 5.48 5.54 -13.37
C PHE A 25 4.09 6.15 -13.53
N GLU A 26 3.10 5.29 -13.66
CA GLU A 26 1.68 5.67 -13.73
C GLU A 26 0.85 4.87 -12.72
N ILE A 27 -0.27 5.43 -12.28
CA ILE A 27 -1.33 4.73 -11.57
C ILE A 27 -2.55 4.70 -12.48
N ARG A 28 -3.07 3.51 -12.74
CA ARG A 28 -4.19 3.28 -13.66
C ARG A 28 -5.52 3.36 -12.92
N GLN A 29 -6.56 3.74 -13.63
CA GLN A 29 -7.90 3.83 -13.05
C GLN A 29 -8.36 2.47 -12.51
N GLY A 30 -8.84 2.46 -11.26
CA GLY A 30 -9.39 1.28 -10.60
C GLY A 30 -8.35 0.24 -10.16
N GLU A 31 -7.04 0.54 -10.23
CA GLU A 31 -6.00 -0.35 -9.68
C GLU A 31 -5.63 0.01 -8.24
N ILE A 32 -5.13 -0.97 -7.52
CA ILE A 32 -4.33 -0.77 -6.31
C ILE A 32 -2.87 -0.90 -6.71
N LEU A 33 -2.14 0.23 -6.76
CA LEU A 33 -0.70 0.25 -6.99
C LEU A 33 0.03 0.22 -5.66
N GLY A 34 0.85 -0.81 -5.42
CA GLY A 34 1.72 -0.92 -4.26
C GLY A 34 3.07 -0.24 -4.47
N LEU A 35 3.47 0.66 -3.58
CA LEU A 35 4.85 1.14 -3.47
C LEU A 35 5.52 0.40 -2.31
N LEU A 36 6.33 -0.61 -2.63
CA LEU A 36 7.05 -1.44 -1.67
C LEU A 36 8.49 -0.95 -1.50
N GLY A 37 9.00 -0.99 -0.30
CA GLY A 37 10.42 -0.72 -0.05
C GLY A 37 10.73 -0.48 1.43
N PRO A 38 11.99 -0.58 1.83
CA PRO A 38 12.41 -0.36 3.21
C PRO A 38 12.18 1.09 3.65
N ASN A 39 12.30 1.34 4.96
CA ASN A 39 12.24 2.69 5.49
C ASN A 39 13.36 3.54 4.88
N GLY A 40 13.01 4.76 4.45
CA GLY A 40 13.95 5.66 3.76
C GLY A 40 14.16 5.36 2.26
N SER A 41 13.40 4.44 1.66
CA SER A 41 13.48 4.18 0.21
C SER A 41 12.88 5.28 -0.67
N GLY A 42 12.12 6.23 -0.08
CA GLY A 42 11.53 7.35 -0.79
C GLY A 42 10.01 7.29 -0.96
N LYS A 43 9.29 6.29 -0.42
CA LYS A 43 7.83 6.10 -0.56
C LYS A 43 7.03 7.34 -0.16
N SER A 44 7.10 7.74 1.10
CA SER A 44 6.37 8.92 1.62
C SER A 44 6.81 10.22 0.95
N THR A 45 8.10 10.35 0.63
CA THR A 45 8.60 11.50 -0.14
C THR A 45 7.97 11.57 -1.52
N THR A 46 7.83 10.44 -2.21
CA THR A 46 7.18 10.34 -3.52
C THR A 46 5.72 10.75 -3.43
N ILE A 47 4.96 10.21 -2.46
CA ILE A 47 3.55 10.61 -2.23
C ILE A 47 3.45 12.12 -1.97
N ASN A 48 4.28 12.66 -1.07
CA ASN A 48 4.24 14.08 -0.73
C ASN A 48 4.58 14.99 -1.94
N CYS A 49 5.45 14.54 -2.84
CA CYS A 49 5.70 15.24 -4.11
C CYS A 49 4.49 15.15 -5.05
N ILE A 50 3.87 13.96 -5.19
CA ILE A 50 2.67 13.75 -6.01
C ILE A 50 1.52 14.65 -5.55
N LEU A 51 1.33 14.79 -4.24
CA LEU A 51 0.31 15.64 -3.63
C LEU A 51 0.65 17.13 -3.63
N SER A 52 1.81 17.52 -4.19
CA SER A 52 2.34 18.89 -4.13
C SER A 52 2.47 19.46 -2.70
N LEU A 53 2.68 18.57 -1.71
CA LEU A 53 3.01 18.95 -0.33
C LEU A 53 4.49 19.22 -0.16
N LEU A 54 5.32 18.62 -1.03
CA LEU A 54 6.75 18.86 -1.12
C LEU A 54 7.11 19.31 -2.53
N LYS A 55 7.87 20.41 -2.62
CA LYS A 55 8.45 20.86 -3.88
C LYS A 55 9.53 19.86 -4.31
N TYR A 56 9.46 19.39 -5.53
CA TYR A 56 10.46 18.53 -6.16
C TYR A 56 11.46 19.34 -6.99
N SER A 57 12.61 18.73 -7.32
CA SER A 57 13.74 19.40 -7.99
C SER A 57 13.62 19.33 -9.51
N ALA A 58 13.06 18.23 -10.05
CA ALA A 58 12.85 18.01 -11.47
C ALA A 58 11.72 17.01 -11.71
N GLY A 59 11.19 16.99 -12.94
CA GLY A 59 10.13 16.10 -13.38
C GLY A 59 8.79 16.80 -13.54
N SER A 60 7.75 16.01 -13.78
CA SER A 60 6.36 16.49 -13.88
C SER A 60 5.40 15.47 -13.29
N ILE A 61 4.28 15.96 -12.75
CA ILE A 61 3.23 15.16 -12.14
C ILE A 61 1.89 15.62 -12.67
N LYS A 62 1.11 14.68 -13.22
CA LYS A 62 -0.27 14.92 -13.61
C LYS A 62 -1.21 14.00 -12.83
N ILE A 63 -2.35 14.54 -12.43
CA ILE A 63 -3.44 13.78 -11.80
C ILE A 63 -4.72 14.11 -12.56
N PHE A 64 -5.48 13.09 -12.95
CA PHE A 64 -6.67 13.21 -13.81
C PHE A 64 -6.39 13.97 -15.13
N GLY A 65 -5.16 13.83 -15.66
CA GLY A 65 -4.73 14.51 -16.89
C GLY A 65 -4.29 15.97 -16.74
N GLU A 66 -4.48 16.58 -15.55
CA GLU A 66 -4.11 17.95 -15.25
C GLU A 66 -2.80 18.00 -14.43
N GLU A 67 -2.00 19.06 -14.61
CA GLU A 67 -0.77 19.27 -13.85
C GLU A 67 -1.07 19.50 -12.37
N MET A 68 -0.36 18.76 -11.50
CA MET A 68 -0.55 18.88 -10.06
C MET A 68 0.28 20.02 -9.48
N THR A 69 -0.40 21.00 -8.90
CA THR A 69 0.18 22.18 -8.27
C THR A 69 -0.31 22.35 -6.82
N PRO A 70 0.36 23.18 -5.99
CA PRO A 70 -0.13 23.48 -4.65
C PRO A 70 -1.57 23.99 -4.62
N ASP A 71 -1.99 24.72 -5.66
CA ASP A 71 -3.30 25.37 -5.76
C ASP A 71 -4.34 24.56 -6.57
N ALA A 72 -4.05 23.32 -6.92
CA ALA A 72 -4.93 22.43 -7.69
C ALA A 72 -6.12 21.93 -6.84
N TYR A 73 -6.92 22.82 -6.25
CA TYR A 73 -8.02 22.49 -5.35
C TYR A 73 -9.09 21.59 -5.97
N LYS A 74 -9.34 21.72 -7.29
CA LYS A 74 -10.29 20.86 -8.00
C LYS A 74 -9.84 19.40 -7.99
N ILE A 75 -8.54 19.17 -8.25
CA ILE A 75 -7.94 17.83 -8.21
C ILE A 75 -7.95 17.30 -6.77
N LYS A 76 -7.50 18.11 -5.82
CA LYS A 76 -7.40 17.72 -4.39
C LYS A 76 -8.72 17.32 -3.79
N ARG A 77 -9.84 17.85 -4.28
CA ARG A 77 -11.18 17.50 -3.83
C ARG A 77 -11.50 16.01 -4.05
N ASP A 78 -10.97 15.43 -5.12
CA ASP A 78 -11.21 14.05 -5.50
C ASP A 78 -10.10 13.09 -4.96
N ILE A 79 -9.25 13.58 -4.05
CA ILE A 79 -8.16 12.82 -3.44
C ILE A 79 -8.41 12.62 -1.94
N GLY A 80 -8.32 11.36 -1.50
CA GLY A 80 -8.24 10.99 -0.09
C GLY A 80 -6.78 10.70 0.29
N VAL A 81 -6.35 11.17 1.45
CA VAL A 81 -4.97 10.96 1.94
C VAL A 81 -5.00 10.46 3.36
N ILE A 82 -4.36 9.33 3.58
CA ILE A 82 -4.18 8.73 4.89
C ILE A 82 -2.67 8.60 5.14
N PHE A 83 -2.14 9.50 5.95
CA PHE A 83 -0.73 9.50 6.33
C PHE A 83 -0.43 8.44 7.40
N GLN A 84 0.84 8.12 7.56
CA GLN A 84 1.33 7.21 8.59
C GLN A 84 0.97 7.71 10.00
N GLU A 85 1.09 9.02 10.24
CA GLU A 85 0.64 9.64 11.48
C GLU A 85 -0.89 9.79 11.50
N VAL A 86 -1.49 9.50 12.64
CA VAL A 86 -2.93 9.65 12.82
C VAL A 86 -3.27 11.13 13.00
N ALA A 87 -4.16 11.63 12.16
CA ALA A 87 -4.57 13.02 12.14
C ALA A 87 -6.09 13.14 12.45
N VAL A 88 -6.45 13.01 13.73
CA VAL A 88 -7.81 13.16 14.23
C VAL A 88 -7.85 14.14 15.40
N PHE A 89 -9.01 14.70 15.68
CA PHE A 89 -9.23 15.59 16.81
C PHE A 89 -9.59 14.77 18.05
N GLU A 90 -8.80 14.89 19.11
CA GLU A 90 -9.00 14.13 20.35
C GLU A 90 -10.25 14.57 21.13
N GLU A 91 -10.72 15.81 20.91
CA GLU A 91 -11.88 16.41 21.53
C GLU A 91 -13.21 16.04 20.84
N LEU A 92 -13.13 15.44 19.66
CA LEU A 92 -14.29 14.98 18.88
C LEU A 92 -14.45 13.48 19.00
N THR A 93 -15.70 13.01 19.02
CA THR A 93 -16.04 11.60 18.93
C THR A 93 -15.67 11.03 17.56
N VAL A 94 -15.70 9.69 17.41
CA VAL A 94 -15.51 9.00 16.12
C VAL A 94 -16.42 9.60 15.05
N TYR A 95 -17.73 9.72 15.34
CA TYR A 95 -18.70 10.28 14.38
C TYR A 95 -18.38 11.73 14.03
N GLU A 96 -18.09 12.58 15.02
CA GLU A 96 -17.80 14.00 14.82
C GLU A 96 -16.49 14.21 14.04
N ASN A 97 -15.46 13.39 14.25
CA ASN A 97 -14.25 13.43 13.45
C ASN A 97 -14.58 13.16 11.96
N ILE A 98 -15.31 12.09 11.68
CA ILE A 98 -15.66 11.73 10.29
C ILE A 98 -16.56 12.81 9.67
N ASP A 99 -17.53 13.35 10.42
CA ASP A 99 -18.41 14.45 9.98
C ASP A 99 -17.62 15.72 9.67
N TYR A 100 -16.65 16.07 10.51
CA TYR A 100 -15.80 17.24 10.29
C TYR A 100 -15.04 17.12 8.96
N PHE A 101 -14.29 16.00 8.74
CA PHE A 101 -13.50 15.82 7.53
C PHE A 101 -14.37 15.67 6.29
N CYS A 102 -15.46 14.93 6.35
CA CYS A 102 -16.42 14.80 5.25
C CYS A 102 -17.07 16.16 4.89
N GLY A 103 -17.39 16.96 5.90
CA GLY A 103 -18.01 18.28 5.75
C GLY A 103 -17.14 19.33 5.06
N LEU A 104 -15.82 19.11 4.96
CA LEU A 104 -14.93 19.97 4.17
C LEU A 104 -15.24 19.86 2.67
N TYR A 105 -15.76 18.71 2.23
CA TYR A 105 -15.97 18.38 0.83
C TYR A 105 -17.44 18.28 0.46
N VAL A 106 -18.29 17.63 1.29
CA VAL A 106 -19.71 17.35 1.05
C VAL A 106 -20.55 18.37 1.80
N LYS A 107 -21.20 19.28 1.04
CA LYS A 107 -22.02 20.37 1.63
C LYS A 107 -23.44 19.97 1.93
N ASP A 108 -24.02 19.06 1.12
CA ASP A 108 -25.35 18.54 1.37
C ASP A 108 -25.36 17.67 2.64
N LYS A 109 -26.29 17.98 3.54
CA LYS A 109 -26.37 17.30 4.85
C LYS A 109 -26.85 15.86 4.76
N GLN A 110 -27.73 15.55 3.79
CA GLN A 110 -28.27 14.20 3.66
C GLN A 110 -27.25 13.27 3.01
N GLU A 111 -26.59 13.74 1.93
CA GLU A 111 -25.47 13.05 1.29
C GLU A 111 -24.35 12.81 2.29
N ARG A 112 -23.90 13.85 3.01
CA ARG A 112 -22.85 13.76 4.01
C ARG A 112 -23.16 12.73 5.10
N LYS A 113 -24.40 12.72 5.62
CA LYS A 113 -24.81 11.73 6.61
C LYS A 113 -24.70 10.32 6.07
N LYS A 114 -25.13 10.08 4.83
CA LYS A 114 -25.00 8.77 4.17
C LYS A 114 -23.54 8.38 4.01
N ASP A 115 -22.70 9.29 3.55
CA ASP A 115 -21.28 9.02 3.32
C ASP A 115 -20.54 8.71 4.60
N ILE A 116 -20.89 9.36 5.71
CA ILE A 116 -20.37 9.06 7.05
C ILE A 116 -20.77 7.64 7.49
N GLU A 117 -22.04 7.27 7.32
CA GLU A 117 -22.52 5.93 7.65
C GLU A 117 -21.79 4.86 6.84
N ASP A 118 -21.64 5.08 5.54
CA ASP A 118 -20.91 4.19 4.64
C ASP A 118 -19.43 4.04 5.08
N ALA A 119 -18.76 5.14 5.46
CA ALA A 119 -17.38 5.13 5.92
C ALA A 119 -17.23 4.39 7.26
N ILE A 120 -18.13 4.62 8.22
CA ILE A 120 -18.14 3.94 9.52
C ILE A 120 -18.31 2.43 9.32
N ALA A 121 -19.28 2.02 8.51
CA ALA A 121 -19.56 0.61 8.22
C ALA A 121 -18.37 -0.06 7.50
N LEU A 122 -17.74 0.65 6.56
CA LEU A 122 -16.58 0.12 5.82
C LEU A 122 -15.42 -0.26 6.74
N VAL A 123 -15.13 0.59 7.73
CA VAL A 123 -14.02 0.36 8.66
C VAL A 123 -14.44 -0.38 9.95
N GLY A 124 -15.73 -0.74 10.09
CA GLY A 124 -16.26 -1.47 11.25
C GLY A 124 -16.16 -0.68 12.55
N LEU A 125 -16.58 0.57 12.55
CA LEU A 125 -16.61 1.45 13.73
C LEU A 125 -18.02 1.72 14.27
N ASP A 126 -19.02 0.91 13.90
CA ASP A 126 -20.43 1.11 14.25
C ASP A 126 -20.69 1.23 15.76
N GLU A 127 -20.09 0.38 16.56
CA GLU A 127 -20.24 0.37 18.01
C GLU A 127 -19.46 1.48 18.71
N PHE A 128 -18.48 2.12 18.01
CA PHE A 128 -17.55 3.10 18.56
C PHE A 128 -17.91 4.55 18.24
N ARG A 129 -19.05 4.82 17.59
CA ARG A 129 -19.45 6.15 17.08
C ARG A 129 -19.36 7.28 18.11
N LYS A 130 -19.64 6.99 19.37
CA LYS A 130 -19.67 7.94 20.49
C LYS A 130 -18.38 7.95 21.30
N TYR A 131 -17.41 7.10 20.95
CA TYR A 131 -16.13 7.05 21.64
C TYR A 131 -15.23 8.19 21.18
N TYR A 132 -14.41 8.66 22.09
CA TYR A 132 -13.34 9.60 21.77
C TYR A 132 -12.07 8.85 21.35
N PRO A 133 -11.16 9.44 20.54
CA PRO A 133 -9.93 8.79 20.06
C PRO A 133 -9.11 8.15 21.19
N LYS A 134 -8.99 8.81 22.34
CA LYS A 134 -8.27 8.29 23.53
C LYS A 134 -8.85 7.01 24.13
N GLN A 135 -10.07 6.63 23.79
CA GLN A 135 -10.75 5.42 24.26
C GLN A 135 -10.59 4.26 23.28
N LEU A 136 -9.98 4.49 22.11
CA LEU A 136 -9.80 3.52 21.06
C LEU A 136 -8.46 2.78 21.21
N SER A 137 -8.44 1.51 20.81
CA SER A 137 -7.16 0.81 20.57
C SER A 137 -6.42 1.43 19.36
N GLY A 138 -5.11 1.16 19.24
CA GLY A 138 -4.33 1.66 18.10
C GLY A 138 -4.93 1.25 16.74
N GLY A 139 -5.44 0.01 16.64
CA GLY A 139 -6.10 -0.47 15.42
C GLY A 139 -7.43 0.24 15.13
N LEU A 140 -8.25 0.50 16.17
CA LEU A 140 -9.49 1.28 16.03
C LEU A 140 -9.20 2.73 15.65
N LEU A 141 -8.20 3.33 16.26
CA LEU A 141 -7.76 4.69 15.96
C LEU A 141 -7.26 4.81 14.51
N ARG A 142 -6.53 3.81 14.03
CA ARG A 142 -6.09 3.74 12.64
C ARG A 142 -7.27 3.63 11.68
N ARG A 143 -8.27 2.82 12.01
CA ARG A 143 -9.52 2.71 11.23
C ARG A 143 -10.29 4.03 11.20
N LEU A 144 -10.33 4.77 12.31
CA LEU A 144 -10.91 6.12 12.34
C LEU A 144 -10.16 7.07 11.40
N ASN A 145 -8.83 7.08 11.43
CA ASN A 145 -8.02 7.89 10.52
C ASN A 145 -8.30 7.59 9.03
N ILE A 146 -8.47 6.31 8.70
CA ILE A 146 -8.86 5.89 7.34
C ILE A 146 -10.26 6.41 7.01
N ALA A 147 -11.25 6.22 7.89
CA ALA A 147 -12.62 6.68 7.67
C ALA A 147 -12.67 8.20 7.40
N CYS A 148 -11.92 9.00 8.15
CA CYS A 148 -11.82 10.45 7.93
C CYS A 148 -11.30 10.79 6.53
N GLY A 149 -10.30 10.04 6.04
CA GLY A 149 -9.68 10.30 4.73
C GLY A 149 -10.51 9.85 3.53
N ILE A 150 -11.51 8.96 3.72
CA ILE A 150 -12.32 8.38 2.63
C ILE A 150 -13.80 8.79 2.66
N ALA A 151 -14.28 9.42 3.74
CA ALA A 151 -15.71 9.68 3.93
C ALA A 151 -16.34 10.53 2.80
N HIS A 152 -15.56 11.38 2.14
CA HIS A 152 -16.03 12.19 1.01
C HIS A 152 -16.00 11.46 -0.33
N LYS A 153 -15.80 10.13 -0.33
CA LYS A 153 -15.76 9.23 -1.50
C LYS A 153 -14.79 9.69 -2.60
N PRO A 154 -13.51 9.85 -2.29
CA PRO A 154 -12.51 10.29 -3.25
C PRO A 154 -12.31 9.26 -4.37
N LYS A 155 -11.98 9.73 -5.58
CA LYS A 155 -11.67 8.86 -6.74
C LYS A 155 -10.26 8.28 -6.69
N LEU A 156 -9.33 8.96 -6.00
CA LEU A 156 -7.94 8.57 -5.83
C LEU A 156 -7.58 8.61 -4.35
N ILE A 157 -7.02 7.53 -3.83
CA ILE A 157 -6.69 7.41 -2.41
C ILE A 157 -5.20 7.07 -2.25
N PHE A 158 -4.51 7.84 -1.42
CA PHE A 158 -3.15 7.55 -0.98
C PHE A 158 -3.16 7.05 0.46
N LEU A 159 -2.57 5.88 0.67
CA LEU A 159 -2.44 5.23 1.98
C LEU A 159 -0.95 5.04 2.28
N ASP A 160 -0.41 5.85 3.19
CA ASP A 160 1.00 5.75 3.57
C ASP A 160 1.15 4.89 4.83
N GLU A 161 1.61 3.65 4.64
CA GLU A 161 1.84 2.63 5.67
C GLU A 161 0.63 2.45 6.63
N PRO A 162 -0.59 2.17 6.13
CA PRO A 162 -1.81 2.23 6.93
C PRO A 162 -1.94 1.12 7.98
N THR A 163 -1.09 0.11 7.94
CA THR A 163 -1.14 -1.08 8.81
C THR A 163 0.02 -1.15 9.81
N VAL A 164 0.91 -0.16 9.82
CA VAL A 164 2.03 -0.12 10.76
C VAL A 164 1.53 0.00 12.20
N ALA A 165 2.12 -0.82 13.08
CA ALA A 165 1.79 -0.93 14.50
C ALA A 165 0.32 -1.31 14.80
N VAL A 166 -0.33 -2.02 13.87
CA VAL A 166 -1.70 -2.52 14.01
C VAL A 166 -1.67 -4.03 14.27
N ASP A 167 -2.55 -4.52 15.14
CA ASP A 167 -2.69 -5.94 15.40
C ASP A 167 -3.17 -6.73 14.17
N PRO A 168 -2.92 -8.06 14.06
CA PRO A 168 -3.24 -8.85 12.88
C PRO A 168 -4.72 -8.81 12.47
N GLN A 169 -5.65 -8.77 13.43
CA GLN A 169 -7.09 -8.74 13.15
C GLN A 169 -7.49 -7.38 12.54
N SER A 170 -7.04 -6.28 13.16
CA SER A 170 -7.28 -4.93 12.65
C SER A 170 -6.62 -4.72 11.28
N ARG A 171 -5.41 -5.28 11.06
CA ARG A 171 -4.73 -5.27 9.76
C ARG A 171 -5.58 -5.91 8.67
N ASN A 172 -6.12 -7.11 8.90
CA ASN A 172 -6.97 -7.79 7.92
C ASN A 172 -8.23 -6.97 7.60
N ASN A 173 -8.88 -6.40 8.62
CA ASN A 173 -10.04 -5.54 8.41
C ASN A 173 -9.71 -4.30 7.56
N ILE A 174 -8.54 -3.70 7.75
CA ILE A 174 -8.07 -2.56 6.94
C ILE A 174 -7.87 -3.01 5.49
N LEU A 175 -7.18 -4.12 5.25
CA LEU A 175 -6.92 -4.63 3.90
C LEU A 175 -8.21 -4.98 3.16
N ASP A 176 -9.19 -5.60 3.85
CA ASP A 176 -10.50 -5.90 3.27
C ASP A 176 -11.29 -4.62 2.94
N GLY A 177 -11.23 -3.62 3.80
CA GLY A 177 -11.82 -2.30 3.53
C GLY A 177 -11.21 -1.63 2.31
N ILE A 178 -9.88 -1.72 2.13
CA ILE A 178 -9.18 -1.16 0.96
C ILE A 178 -9.60 -1.87 -0.34
N ARG A 179 -9.73 -3.21 -0.31
CA ARG A 179 -10.25 -3.96 -1.47
C ARG A 179 -11.65 -3.48 -1.86
N LYS A 180 -12.53 -3.33 -0.87
CA LYS A 180 -13.88 -2.84 -1.11
C LYS A 180 -13.90 -1.44 -1.73
N LEU A 181 -13.04 -0.52 -1.28
CA LEU A 181 -12.90 0.80 -1.90
C LEU A 181 -12.52 0.71 -3.38
N ARG A 182 -11.57 -0.18 -3.75
CA ARG A 182 -11.20 -0.44 -5.13
C ARG A 182 -12.38 -1.01 -5.94
N ASP A 183 -13.09 -1.98 -5.36
CA ASP A 183 -14.23 -2.63 -6.01
C ASP A 183 -15.41 -1.65 -6.21
N ASP A 184 -15.53 -0.65 -5.34
CA ASP A 184 -16.47 0.48 -5.47
C ASP A 184 -15.96 1.56 -6.47
N GLY A 185 -14.80 1.35 -7.11
CA GLY A 185 -14.28 2.16 -8.23
C GLY A 185 -13.17 3.14 -7.87
N ALA A 186 -12.68 3.16 -6.64
CA ALA A 186 -11.55 4.01 -6.28
C ALA A 186 -10.24 3.49 -6.89
N THR A 187 -9.33 4.43 -7.19
CA THR A 187 -7.94 4.15 -7.55
C THR A 187 -7.08 4.35 -6.31
N ILE A 188 -6.15 3.43 -6.04
CA ILE A 188 -5.45 3.42 -4.75
C ILE A 188 -3.94 3.34 -4.95
N CYS A 189 -3.19 4.22 -4.27
CA CYS A 189 -1.76 4.10 -4.07
C CYS A 189 -1.49 3.68 -2.62
N TYR A 190 -0.93 2.49 -2.46
CA TYR A 190 -0.69 1.87 -1.16
C TYR A 190 0.80 1.73 -0.89
N THR A 191 1.31 2.30 0.20
CA THR A 191 2.70 2.10 0.57
C THR A 191 2.83 1.15 1.75
N THR A 192 3.84 0.31 1.71
CA THR A 192 4.21 -0.60 2.80
C THR A 192 5.66 -1.05 2.66
N HIS A 193 6.19 -1.61 3.72
CA HIS A 193 7.44 -2.36 3.69
C HIS A 193 7.22 -3.87 3.90
N TYR A 194 5.95 -4.32 3.97
CA TYR A 194 5.57 -5.72 4.12
C TYR A 194 5.21 -6.33 2.76
N MET A 195 6.04 -7.29 2.29
CA MET A 195 5.81 -7.97 1.01
C MET A 195 4.46 -8.69 0.96
N GLU A 196 4.09 -9.34 2.06
CA GLU A 196 2.82 -10.08 2.19
C GLU A 196 1.59 -9.22 1.89
N GLU A 197 1.60 -7.93 2.27
CA GLU A 197 0.46 -7.04 2.02
C GLU A 197 0.30 -6.72 0.54
N VAL A 198 1.40 -6.40 -0.15
CA VAL A 198 1.32 -6.08 -1.58
C VAL A 198 0.95 -7.30 -2.42
N GLU A 199 1.38 -8.51 -2.01
CA GLU A 199 1.01 -9.75 -2.70
C GLU A 199 -0.49 -10.03 -2.65
N ILE A 200 -1.14 -9.78 -1.51
CA ILE A 200 -2.56 -10.07 -1.33
C ILE A 200 -3.49 -8.93 -1.74
N LEU A 201 -2.97 -7.69 -1.83
CA LEU A 201 -3.78 -6.50 -2.01
C LEU A 201 -3.61 -5.85 -3.38
N CYS A 202 -2.36 -5.76 -3.88
CA CYS A 202 -2.03 -4.90 -5.01
C CYS A 202 -2.15 -5.61 -6.36
N ASP A 203 -2.71 -4.92 -7.33
CA ASP A 203 -2.79 -5.39 -8.72
C ASP A 203 -1.41 -5.30 -9.39
N ARG A 204 -0.64 -4.26 -9.03
CA ARG A 204 0.71 -3.99 -9.53
C ARG A 204 1.57 -3.41 -8.41
N ILE A 205 2.85 -3.72 -8.43
CA ILE A 205 3.81 -3.36 -7.39
C ILE A 205 4.99 -2.65 -8.03
N ILE A 206 5.44 -1.58 -7.39
CA ILE A 206 6.70 -0.90 -7.68
C ILE A 206 7.60 -1.07 -6.46
N ILE A 207 8.78 -1.64 -6.65
CA ILE A 207 9.76 -1.80 -5.59
C ILE A 207 10.74 -0.62 -5.64
N LEU A 208 10.78 0.12 -4.53
CA LEU A 208 11.66 1.29 -4.37
C LEU A 208 12.83 0.96 -3.44
N ASP A 209 14.03 1.30 -3.88
CA ASP A 209 15.21 1.35 -3.01
C ASP A 209 16.03 2.61 -3.31
N ARG A 210 16.45 3.30 -2.24
CA ARG A 210 17.27 4.52 -2.31
C ARG A 210 16.82 5.54 -3.33
N GLY A 211 15.50 5.76 -3.40
CA GLY A 211 14.88 6.72 -4.30
C GLY A 211 14.73 6.27 -5.76
N LYS A 212 15.00 5.02 -6.08
CA LYS A 212 14.90 4.47 -7.44
C LYS A 212 13.93 3.31 -7.52
N ILE A 213 13.30 3.14 -8.68
CA ILE A 213 12.55 1.93 -8.99
C ILE A 213 13.55 0.83 -9.35
N ILE A 214 13.57 -0.26 -8.57
CA ILE A 214 14.42 -1.41 -8.85
C ILE A 214 13.69 -2.52 -9.60
N ALA A 215 12.37 -2.61 -9.44
CA ALA A 215 11.52 -3.52 -10.19
C ALA A 215 10.08 -3.02 -10.16
N GLN A 216 9.28 -3.41 -11.16
CA GLN A 216 7.84 -3.15 -11.21
C GLN A 216 7.13 -4.23 -12.01
N GLY A 217 5.91 -4.58 -11.62
CA GLY A 217 5.09 -5.60 -12.28
C GLY A 217 4.00 -6.12 -11.35
N THR A 218 3.31 -7.17 -11.78
CA THR A 218 2.44 -7.97 -10.90
C THR A 218 3.27 -8.78 -9.91
N SER A 219 2.66 -9.32 -8.86
CA SER A 219 3.33 -10.21 -7.91
C SER A 219 4.03 -11.38 -8.62
N ASP A 220 3.37 -12.01 -9.59
CA ASP A 220 3.90 -13.16 -10.33
C ASP A 220 5.09 -12.76 -11.22
N GLU A 221 5.01 -11.63 -11.91
CA GLU A 221 6.12 -11.10 -12.71
C GLU A 221 7.34 -10.79 -11.84
N LEU A 222 7.16 -10.20 -10.67
CA LEU A 222 8.24 -9.89 -9.74
C LEU A 222 8.88 -11.14 -9.15
N LYS A 223 8.08 -12.17 -8.81
CA LYS A 223 8.57 -13.48 -8.37
C LYS A 223 9.39 -14.15 -9.46
N ALA A 224 8.95 -14.09 -10.71
CA ALA A 224 9.69 -14.63 -11.85
C ALA A 224 11.04 -13.89 -12.08
N LEU A 225 11.08 -12.56 -11.91
CA LEU A 225 12.31 -11.78 -11.99
C LEU A 225 13.31 -12.12 -10.88
N ALA A 226 12.82 -12.39 -9.68
CA ALA A 226 13.67 -12.73 -8.54
C ALA A 226 14.34 -14.09 -8.67
N LYS A 227 13.99 -14.93 -9.68
CA LYS A 227 14.44 -16.32 -9.81
C LYS A 227 14.44 -17.02 -8.45
N ILE A 228 13.31 -16.94 -7.75
CA ILE A 228 13.17 -17.63 -6.47
C ILE A 228 13.17 -19.12 -6.76
N GLU A 229 14.33 -19.74 -6.54
CA GLU A 229 14.43 -21.18 -6.44
C GLU A 229 13.60 -21.58 -5.23
N GLU A 230 12.50 -22.30 -5.45
CA GLU A 230 11.75 -22.87 -4.33
C GLU A 230 12.65 -23.87 -3.63
N LYS A 231 13.01 -23.56 -2.37
CA LYS A 231 13.84 -24.44 -1.53
C LYS A 231 13.00 -24.99 -0.40
N VAL A 232 12.98 -26.32 -0.31
CA VAL A 232 12.40 -27.02 0.83
C VAL A 232 13.54 -27.58 1.66
N THR A 233 13.60 -27.16 2.94
CA THR A 233 14.58 -27.70 3.90
C THR A 233 13.87 -28.65 4.86
N ILE A 234 14.33 -29.89 4.91
CA ILE A 234 13.79 -30.94 5.77
C ILE A 234 14.86 -31.33 6.78
N GLU A 235 14.57 -31.18 8.06
CA GLU A 235 15.44 -31.70 9.10
C GLU A 235 15.14 -33.20 9.33
N THR A 236 16.16 -34.05 9.21
CA THR A 236 16.00 -35.47 9.44
C THR A 236 17.25 -36.07 10.11
N LYS A 237 16.99 -36.88 11.16
CA LYS A 237 18.05 -37.59 11.89
C LYS A 237 18.56 -38.85 11.17
N HIS A 238 17.74 -39.41 10.28
CA HIS A 238 18.04 -40.63 9.53
C HIS A 238 17.77 -40.39 8.05
N PHE A 239 18.81 -40.18 7.27
CA PHE A 239 18.74 -39.99 5.84
C PHE A 239 19.49 -41.11 5.13
N LYS A 240 18.83 -41.81 4.22
CA LYS A 240 19.47 -42.85 3.40
C LYS A 240 20.00 -42.25 2.08
N PRO A 241 21.28 -42.45 1.72
CA PRO A 241 21.87 -41.87 0.52
C PRO A 241 21.11 -42.20 -0.79
N GLU A 242 20.48 -43.38 -0.87
CA GLU A 242 19.65 -43.79 -2.00
C GLU A 242 18.47 -42.85 -2.33
N PHE A 243 17.97 -42.08 -1.32
CA PHE A 243 16.94 -41.08 -1.54
C PHE A 243 17.47 -39.83 -2.21
N LEU A 244 18.76 -39.49 -2.01
CA LEU A 244 19.37 -38.32 -2.65
C LEU A 244 19.40 -38.47 -4.17
N GLU A 245 19.83 -39.67 -4.64
CA GLU A 245 19.88 -39.97 -6.07
C GLU A 245 18.48 -39.95 -6.71
N LYS A 246 17.46 -40.48 -6.00
CA LYS A 246 16.08 -40.44 -6.48
C LYS A 246 15.52 -39.02 -6.55
N LEU A 247 15.85 -38.17 -5.56
CA LEU A 247 15.43 -36.79 -5.56
C LEU A 247 16.12 -36.00 -6.68
N GLN A 248 17.42 -36.21 -6.88
CA GLN A 248 18.17 -35.55 -7.95
C GLN A 248 17.69 -36.01 -9.36
N ALA A 249 17.15 -37.22 -9.48
CA ALA A 249 16.58 -37.73 -10.74
C ALA A 249 15.14 -37.26 -10.96
N ALA A 250 14.48 -36.66 -10.01
CA ALA A 250 13.09 -36.20 -10.13
C ALA A 250 12.98 -35.04 -11.13
N PRO A 251 11.99 -35.04 -12.05
CA PRO A 251 11.91 -34.08 -13.15
C PRO A 251 11.76 -32.62 -12.70
N ASN A 252 11.17 -32.38 -11.52
CA ASN A 252 10.90 -31.05 -10.98
C ASN A 252 12.00 -30.57 -10.00
N VAL A 253 12.99 -31.36 -9.69
CA VAL A 253 14.11 -30.99 -8.82
C VAL A 253 15.26 -30.49 -9.67
N ASP A 254 15.79 -29.33 -9.30
CA ASP A 254 16.99 -28.75 -9.87
C ASP A 254 18.23 -29.25 -9.11
N LYS A 255 18.16 -29.20 -7.79
CA LYS A 255 19.25 -29.62 -6.90
C LYS A 255 18.70 -30.24 -5.62
N ALA A 256 19.37 -31.29 -5.12
CA ALA A 256 19.12 -31.83 -3.79
C ALA A 256 20.45 -32.07 -3.09
N GLU A 257 20.59 -31.58 -1.86
CA GLU A 257 21.80 -31.68 -1.02
C GLU A 257 21.43 -32.13 0.38
N TYR A 258 22.25 -32.99 0.97
CA TYR A 258 22.12 -33.37 2.38
C TYR A 258 23.39 -33.07 3.13
N ALA A 259 23.31 -32.25 4.17
CA ALA A 259 24.41 -31.90 5.04
C ALA A 259 23.91 -31.52 6.45
N GLY A 260 24.61 -31.93 7.49
CA GLY A 260 24.31 -31.50 8.88
C GLY A 260 22.91 -31.87 9.38
N HIS A 261 22.35 -33.01 8.99
CA HIS A 261 20.99 -33.44 9.27
C HIS A 261 19.89 -32.64 8.54
N GLN A 262 20.25 -31.81 7.57
CA GLN A 262 19.32 -31.06 6.73
C GLN A 262 19.38 -31.55 5.29
N LEU A 263 18.21 -31.86 4.72
CA LEU A 263 18.02 -32.12 3.30
C LEU A 263 17.45 -30.84 2.68
N VAL A 264 18.18 -30.25 1.75
CA VAL A 264 17.75 -29.07 1.00
C VAL A 264 17.42 -29.50 -0.43
N ILE A 265 16.18 -29.28 -0.82
CA ILE A 265 15.70 -29.57 -2.18
C ILE A 265 15.39 -28.23 -2.85
N THR A 266 16.03 -27.98 -3.99
CA THR A 266 15.75 -26.83 -4.85
C THR A 266 14.94 -27.30 -6.04
N TYR A 267 13.77 -26.70 -6.27
CA TYR A 267 12.92 -27.03 -7.41
C TYR A 267 13.26 -26.16 -8.62
N LYS A 268 13.05 -26.73 -9.82
CA LYS A 268 13.11 -25.95 -11.06
C LYS A 268 12.01 -24.93 -11.05
N SER A 269 12.33 -23.65 -11.30
CA SER A 269 11.33 -22.59 -11.44
C SER A 269 10.27 -23.03 -12.44
N GLY A 270 9.01 -23.10 -12.01
CA GLY A 270 7.90 -23.42 -12.89
C GLY A 270 7.82 -22.43 -14.06
N LYS A 271 7.56 -22.97 -15.26
CA LYS A 271 7.16 -22.18 -16.43
C LYS A 271 5.73 -21.71 -16.28
#